data_43526fd545cd700b171dc6d63e98a2aa
#
_entry.id   43526fd545cd700b171dc6d63e98a2aa
#
_cell.length_a   1.000
_cell.length_b   1.000
_cell.length_c   1.000
_cell.angle_alpha   90.00
_cell.angle_beta   90.00
_cell.angle_gamma   90.00
#
_symmetry.space_group_name_H-M   'P 1'
#
loop_
_entity.id
_entity.type
_entity.pdbx_description
1 polymer ?
#
loop_
_entity_poly.entity_id
_entity_poly.type
_entity_poly.pdbx_seq_one_letter_code
_entity_poly.pdbx_strand_id
1 'polypeptide(L)'
;TGENNSNLDQDWGFGISADTAILKAITDPDEQAQESFEFTPGQRVTYTLTLTNNGPGVATGVKASDELPSGVSFVEAQGDGSYDSATGVWDLSGLTLAKGDVKKITITVEITGEGAGKLVTNVARITHQDQAGDDPTNNESSASFKGGYNLGGTIYRDSDASYSKSDSEQRFKGVTVALLNEDGTPVLDANGDPMTATTDENGAYQFVGLAPASYRVVIVDPDKGDLAGLIPTQAYTGKGETQASVTISDASVQGVDFGLVAPATIGDRVWNDADGNGADNGEPGVPGVTVILKDANGVEVGRTTTDANGNYRFTGLVPGTYTVDIEVPAGFNAATTSMTVTVGEGEEKLDVDFPLTVIPAPTPATTVAKVLARTGSDASVLGGMAAVAAIAGFAALAGKRRREREDA
;
A
#
# COMPACT_ATOMS: atom_id res chain seq x y z
N THR A 1 -20.07 -102.67 -21.35
CA THR A 1 -18.81 -101.99 -21.00
C THR A 1 -18.88 -100.55 -21.54
N GLY A 2 -19.32 -99.67 -20.76
CA GLY A 2 -19.34 -98.27 -21.02
C GLY A 2 -18.69 -97.54 -19.84
N GLU A 3 -17.55 -96.96 -20.06
CA GLU A 3 -16.93 -96.15 -19.05
C GLU A 3 -17.54 -94.74 -19.10
N ASN A 4 -18.28 -94.43 -18.06
CA ASN A 4 -18.69 -93.05 -17.81
C ASN A 4 -17.54 -92.33 -17.13
N ASN A 5 -16.77 -91.57 -17.92
CA ASN A 5 -15.82 -90.69 -17.36
C ASN A 5 -16.46 -89.28 -17.23
N SER A 6 -17.18 -89.14 -16.11
CA SER A 6 -17.67 -87.83 -15.73
C SER A 6 -16.55 -87.04 -15.06
N ASN A 7 -15.89 -86.25 -15.86
CA ASN A 7 -14.97 -85.24 -15.37
C ASN A 7 -15.78 -84.12 -14.68
N LEU A 8 -16.01 -84.29 -13.36
CA LEU A 8 -16.82 -83.39 -12.52
C LEU A 8 -15.95 -82.45 -11.70
N ASP A 9 -14.70 -82.26 -12.07
CA ASP A 9 -13.80 -81.31 -11.39
C ASP A 9 -13.65 -79.99 -12.23
N GLN A 10 -14.79 -79.38 -12.58
CA GLN A 10 -14.78 -77.94 -12.87
C GLN A 10 -15.20 -77.21 -11.60
N ASP A 11 -14.28 -77.03 -10.67
CA ASP A 11 -14.41 -76.06 -9.60
C ASP A 11 -14.46 -74.66 -10.22
N TRP A 12 -15.69 -74.15 -10.38
CA TRP A 12 -15.92 -72.74 -10.60
C TRP A 12 -15.65 -72.09 -9.27
N GLY A 13 -14.39 -71.74 -9.04
CA GLY A 13 -14.01 -70.81 -7.98
C GLY A 13 -14.66 -69.48 -8.22
N PHE A 14 -15.84 -69.22 -7.67
CA PHE A 14 -16.37 -67.88 -7.53
C PHE A 14 -15.48 -67.14 -6.57
N GLY A 15 -14.48 -66.44 -7.09
CA GLY A 15 -13.72 -65.47 -6.33
C GLY A 15 -14.71 -64.45 -5.78
N ILE A 16 -14.83 -64.34 -4.46
CA ILE A 16 -15.63 -63.32 -3.84
C ILE A 16 -14.95 -61.99 -4.16
N SER A 17 -15.60 -61.15 -4.97
CA SER A 17 -15.11 -59.83 -5.30
C SER A 17 -15.21 -58.89 -4.10
N ALA A 18 -14.25 -58.02 -3.91
CA ALA A 18 -14.29 -56.93 -2.97
C ALA A 18 -14.05 -55.62 -3.73
N ASP A 19 -14.73 -54.59 -3.25
CA ASP A 19 -14.62 -53.22 -3.82
C ASP A 19 -14.30 -52.24 -2.68
N THR A 20 -13.06 -51.75 -2.66
CA THR A 20 -12.64 -50.76 -1.66
C THR A 20 -12.64 -49.37 -2.26
N ALA A 21 -13.21 -48.41 -1.54
CA ALA A 21 -13.28 -47.02 -1.91
C ALA A 21 -12.47 -46.14 -0.94
N ILE A 22 -11.83 -45.11 -1.44
CA ILE A 22 -11.10 -44.15 -0.60
C ILE A 22 -11.71 -42.76 -0.74
N LEU A 23 -11.87 -42.07 0.39
CA LEU A 23 -12.21 -40.64 0.46
C LEU A 23 -11.15 -39.90 1.24
N LYS A 24 -10.69 -38.78 0.70
CA LYS A 24 -9.77 -37.86 1.35
C LYS A 24 -10.43 -36.51 1.57
N ALA A 25 -10.31 -35.97 2.77
CA ALA A 25 -10.81 -34.66 3.12
C ALA A 25 -9.78 -33.90 3.98
N ILE A 26 -9.81 -32.59 3.96
CA ILE A 26 -9.17 -31.75 4.96
C ILE A 26 -10.19 -31.58 6.08
N THR A 27 -9.77 -31.84 7.31
CA THR A 27 -10.59 -31.61 8.50
C THR A 27 -9.94 -30.48 9.31
N ASP A 28 -10.74 -29.48 9.69
CA ASP A 28 -10.38 -28.53 10.71
C ASP A 28 -10.24 -29.32 12.04
N PRO A 29 -9.37 -28.90 12.99
CA PRO A 29 -9.35 -29.46 14.36
C PRO A 29 -10.74 -29.56 15.02
N ASP A 30 -11.71 -28.76 14.57
CA ASP A 30 -13.11 -28.75 15.04
C ASP A 30 -14.06 -29.60 14.18
N GLU A 31 -13.55 -30.51 13.32
CA GLU A 31 -14.29 -31.50 12.51
C GLU A 31 -15.25 -30.91 11.44
N GLN A 32 -15.16 -29.64 11.07
CA GLN A 32 -15.96 -29.09 9.98
C GLN A 32 -15.22 -29.24 8.64
N ALA A 33 -15.83 -29.90 7.67
CA ALA A 33 -15.34 -29.93 6.30
C ALA A 33 -15.56 -28.53 5.68
N GLN A 34 -14.49 -27.85 5.26
CA GLN A 34 -14.55 -26.56 4.57
C GLN A 34 -14.16 -26.71 3.10
N GLU A 35 -14.85 -26.00 2.21
CA GLU A 35 -14.60 -26.07 0.76
C GLU A 35 -13.42 -25.19 0.29
N SER A 36 -12.93 -24.28 1.14
CA SER A 36 -11.75 -23.45 0.85
C SER A 36 -10.96 -23.17 2.11
N PHE A 37 -9.73 -23.68 2.14
CA PHE A 37 -8.82 -23.45 3.25
C PHE A 37 -7.69 -22.53 2.80
N GLU A 38 -7.47 -21.46 3.55
CA GLU A 38 -6.31 -20.58 3.39
C GLU A 38 -5.43 -20.70 4.63
N PHE A 39 -4.20 -21.11 4.42
CA PHE A 39 -3.26 -21.35 5.51
C PHE A 39 -1.95 -20.58 5.30
N THR A 40 -1.35 -20.13 6.39
CA THR A 40 -0.01 -19.55 6.36
C THR A 40 1.06 -20.61 6.64
N PRO A 41 2.28 -20.47 6.09
CA PRO A 41 3.40 -21.31 6.47
C PRO A 41 3.60 -21.38 7.99
N GLY A 42 3.90 -22.58 8.49
CA GLY A 42 3.95 -22.90 9.92
C GLY A 42 2.63 -23.35 10.54
N GLN A 43 1.49 -23.16 9.87
CA GLN A 43 0.22 -23.72 10.31
C GLN A 43 0.13 -25.21 9.97
N ARG A 44 -0.71 -25.94 10.73
CA ARG A 44 -0.95 -27.37 10.52
C ARG A 44 -2.26 -27.61 9.82
N VAL A 45 -2.25 -28.60 8.94
CA VAL A 45 -3.41 -29.10 8.20
C VAL A 45 -3.54 -30.59 8.50
N THR A 46 -4.75 -31.06 8.74
CA THR A 46 -5.01 -32.47 8.95
C THR A 46 -5.83 -33.04 7.79
N TYR A 47 -5.29 -34.04 7.10
CA TYR A 47 -6.00 -34.84 6.13
C TYR A 47 -6.62 -36.03 6.85
N THR A 48 -7.89 -36.34 6.56
CA THR A 48 -8.56 -37.57 6.95
C THR A 48 -8.75 -38.43 5.72
N LEU A 49 -8.16 -39.62 5.72
CA LEU A 49 -8.42 -40.67 4.74
C LEU A 49 -9.46 -41.65 5.35
N THR A 50 -10.50 -41.90 4.59
CA THR A 50 -11.54 -42.88 4.95
C THR A 50 -11.58 -43.93 3.87
N LEU A 51 -11.33 -45.19 4.24
CA LEU A 51 -11.42 -46.36 3.36
C LEU A 51 -12.64 -47.19 3.74
N THR A 52 -13.47 -47.54 2.76
CA THR A 52 -14.69 -48.31 2.93
C THR A 52 -14.67 -49.53 2.01
N ASN A 53 -15.05 -50.69 2.48
CA ASN A 53 -15.29 -51.84 1.61
C ASN A 53 -16.77 -51.88 1.19
N ASN A 54 -17.08 -51.56 -0.06
CA ASN A 54 -18.42 -51.54 -0.67
C ASN A 54 -18.80 -52.92 -1.25
N GLY A 55 -17.76 -53.75 -1.54
CA GLY A 55 -17.93 -55.00 -2.25
C GLY A 55 -18.68 -56.05 -1.47
N PRO A 56 -19.17 -57.11 -2.14
CA PRO A 56 -19.90 -58.16 -1.44
C PRO A 56 -19.00 -59.00 -0.54
N GLY A 57 -17.72 -59.13 -0.86
CA GLY A 57 -16.76 -59.95 -0.14
C GLY A 57 -15.92 -59.21 0.88
N VAL A 58 -15.15 -59.97 1.61
CA VAL A 58 -14.16 -59.43 2.57
C VAL A 58 -12.92 -58.97 1.82
N ALA A 59 -12.44 -57.76 2.07
CA ALA A 59 -11.16 -57.26 1.54
C ALA A 59 -10.01 -57.56 2.51
N THR A 60 -8.88 -58.04 1.97
CA THR A 60 -7.61 -58.28 2.67
C THR A 60 -6.45 -57.74 1.86
N GLY A 61 -5.28 -57.58 2.46
CA GLY A 61 -4.09 -57.10 1.80
C GLY A 61 -4.17 -55.62 1.35
N VAL A 62 -5.12 -54.87 1.87
CA VAL A 62 -5.41 -53.52 1.38
C VAL A 62 -4.25 -52.55 1.71
N LYS A 63 -3.82 -51.80 0.69
CA LYS A 63 -2.85 -50.71 0.81
C LYS A 63 -3.31 -49.50 0.00
N ALA A 64 -3.02 -48.33 0.51
CA ALA A 64 -3.19 -47.07 -0.20
C ALA A 64 -1.88 -46.26 -0.22
N SER A 65 -1.73 -45.40 -1.21
CA SER A 65 -0.66 -44.41 -1.25
C SER A 65 -1.22 -43.01 -0.97
N ASP A 66 -0.48 -42.25 -0.22
CA ASP A 66 -0.71 -40.85 0.09
C ASP A 66 0.66 -40.15 0.20
N GLU A 67 1.31 -39.96 -0.95
CA GLU A 67 2.56 -39.19 -1.01
C GLU A 67 2.29 -37.71 -0.74
N LEU A 68 2.93 -37.18 0.28
CA LEU A 68 2.79 -35.76 0.61
C LEU A 68 3.39 -34.88 -0.51
N PRO A 69 2.62 -33.87 -1.00
CA PRO A 69 3.10 -32.99 -2.03
C PRO A 69 4.19 -32.03 -1.50
N SER A 70 4.93 -31.40 -2.42
CA SER A 70 5.78 -30.26 -2.06
C SER A 70 4.93 -29.14 -1.43
N GLY A 71 5.51 -28.41 -0.48
CA GLY A 71 4.80 -27.32 0.23
C GLY A 71 4.22 -27.74 1.57
N VAL A 72 4.36 -29.05 1.96
CA VAL A 72 4.06 -29.51 3.30
C VAL A 72 5.16 -30.43 3.85
N SER A 73 5.25 -30.54 5.16
CA SER A 73 6.11 -31.47 5.89
C SER A 73 5.26 -32.34 6.83
N PHE A 74 5.60 -33.62 6.93
CA PHE A 74 4.93 -34.55 7.83
C PHE A 74 5.13 -34.17 9.30
N VAL A 75 4.05 -34.26 10.09
CA VAL A 75 4.07 -34.07 11.54
C VAL A 75 3.76 -35.38 12.25
N GLU A 76 2.57 -35.95 12.01
CA GLU A 76 2.12 -37.21 12.64
C GLU A 76 1.02 -37.89 11.81
N ALA A 77 0.82 -39.16 12.08
CA ALA A 77 -0.33 -39.92 11.57
C ALA A 77 -0.95 -40.77 12.70
N GLN A 78 -2.29 -40.80 12.78
CA GLN A 78 -3.02 -41.51 13.81
C GLN A 78 -4.24 -42.21 13.19
N GLY A 79 -4.51 -43.45 13.56
CA GLY A 79 -5.69 -44.21 13.11
C GLY A 79 -5.46 -45.69 12.88
N ASP A 80 -6.25 -46.27 11.96
CA ASP A 80 -6.16 -47.68 11.60
C ASP A 80 -4.95 -48.00 10.73
N GLY A 81 -4.34 -49.17 10.90
CA GLY A 81 -3.19 -49.61 10.12
C GLY A 81 -1.89 -48.90 10.49
N SER A 82 -0.98 -48.78 9.53
CA SER A 82 0.28 -48.03 9.70
C SER A 82 0.54 -47.15 8.50
N TYR A 83 1.12 -45.94 8.74
CA TYR A 83 1.52 -45.01 7.71
C TYR A 83 3.02 -44.79 7.72
N ASP A 84 3.64 -44.97 6.55
CA ASP A 84 5.06 -44.68 6.34
C ASP A 84 5.19 -43.34 5.65
N SER A 85 5.61 -42.31 6.37
CA SER A 85 5.74 -40.94 5.86
C SER A 85 6.84 -40.78 4.81
N ALA A 86 7.79 -41.69 4.72
CA ALA A 86 8.86 -41.65 3.71
C ALA A 86 8.39 -42.14 2.35
N THR A 87 7.47 -43.07 2.30
CA THR A 87 6.93 -43.68 1.08
C THR A 87 5.48 -43.28 0.79
N GLY A 88 4.80 -42.64 1.73
CA GLY A 88 3.39 -42.28 1.63
C GLY A 88 2.43 -43.52 1.69
N VAL A 89 2.90 -44.68 2.12
CA VAL A 89 2.09 -45.92 2.13
C VAL A 89 1.27 -46.00 3.41
N TRP A 90 -0.05 -46.05 3.25
CA TRP A 90 -0.99 -46.47 4.30
C TRP A 90 -1.24 -47.99 4.17
N ASP A 91 -0.69 -48.78 5.08
CA ASP A 91 -0.75 -50.24 5.08
C ASP A 91 -1.82 -50.77 6.03
N LEU A 92 -2.84 -51.38 5.47
CA LEU A 92 -3.97 -52.05 6.14
C LEU A 92 -3.91 -53.56 5.94
N SER A 93 -2.83 -54.11 5.36
CA SER A 93 -2.74 -55.56 5.01
C SER A 93 -2.86 -56.50 6.20
N GLY A 94 -2.59 -56.02 7.43
CA GLY A 94 -2.81 -56.77 8.65
C GLY A 94 -4.28 -56.80 9.14
N LEU A 95 -5.19 -56.13 8.44
CA LEU A 95 -6.60 -56.01 8.80
C LEU A 95 -7.47 -56.75 7.78
N THR A 96 -8.65 -57.17 8.25
CA THR A 96 -9.70 -57.80 7.46
C THR A 96 -10.89 -56.84 7.45
N LEU A 97 -11.39 -56.47 6.25
CA LEU A 97 -12.50 -55.53 6.10
C LEU A 97 -13.71 -56.29 5.54
N ALA A 98 -14.72 -56.49 6.37
CA ALA A 98 -16.01 -56.99 5.90
C ALA A 98 -16.75 -55.92 5.08
N LYS A 99 -17.78 -56.33 4.32
CA LYS A 99 -18.62 -55.37 3.59
C LYS A 99 -19.20 -54.32 4.54
N GLY A 100 -19.01 -53.06 4.24
CA GLY A 100 -19.46 -51.89 5.01
C GLY A 100 -18.48 -51.47 6.11
N ASP A 101 -17.39 -52.20 6.32
CA ASP A 101 -16.35 -51.76 7.26
C ASP A 101 -15.67 -50.47 6.76
N VAL A 102 -15.41 -49.58 7.71
CA VAL A 102 -14.73 -48.28 7.48
C VAL A 102 -13.45 -48.27 8.31
N LYS A 103 -12.35 -47.88 7.66
CA LYS A 103 -11.05 -47.59 8.30
C LYS A 103 -10.67 -46.16 8.07
N LYS A 104 -10.07 -45.54 9.07
CA LYS A 104 -9.69 -44.14 9.02
C LYS A 104 -8.26 -43.92 9.51
N ILE A 105 -7.59 -42.99 8.88
CA ILE A 105 -6.32 -42.43 9.37
C ILE A 105 -6.37 -40.91 9.21
N THR A 106 -5.82 -40.19 10.17
CA THR A 106 -5.56 -38.77 10.08
C THR A 106 -4.05 -38.57 9.86
N ILE A 107 -3.69 -37.69 8.92
CA ILE A 107 -2.31 -37.35 8.62
C ILE A 107 -2.20 -35.83 8.80
N THR A 108 -1.46 -35.40 9.82
CA THR A 108 -1.20 -33.99 10.11
C THR A 108 0.10 -33.58 9.46
N VAL A 109 0.07 -32.48 8.74
CA VAL A 109 1.20 -31.86 8.06
C VAL A 109 1.34 -30.41 8.49
N GLU A 110 2.56 -29.87 8.38
CA GLU A 110 2.86 -28.45 8.53
C GLU A 110 3.15 -27.83 7.18
N ILE A 111 2.57 -26.67 6.91
CA ILE A 111 2.75 -25.94 5.65
C ILE A 111 4.13 -25.30 5.64
N THR A 112 4.89 -25.54 4.58
CA THR A 112 6.22 -24.93 4.37
C THR A 112 6.14 -23.67 3.52
N GLY A 113 7.21 -22.85 3.51
CA GLY A 113 7.32 -21.68 2.63
C GLY A 113 7.19 -22.00 1.13
N GLU A 114 7.51 -23.23 0.71
CA GLU A 114 7.37 -23.66 -0.70
C GLU A 114 5.90 -23.78 -1.14
N GLY A 115 4.97 -23.96 -0.21
CA GLY A 115 3.52 -23.98 -0.46
C GLY A 115 2.91 -22.60 -0.59
N ALA A 116 3.63 -21.54 -0.23
CA ALA A 116 3.09 -20.19 -0.24
C ALA A 116 2.75 -19.70 -1.66
N GLY A 117 1.55 -19.16 -1.84
CA GLY A 117 1.00 -18.69 -3.11
C GLY A 117 0.55 -19.78 -4.07
N LYS A 118 0.62 -21.06 -3.67
CA LYS A 118 0.28 -22.20 -4.54
C LYS A 118 -0.95 -22.95 -4.02
N LEU A 119 -1.69 -23.56 -4.96
CA LEU A 119 -2.66 -24.59 -4.63
C LEU A 119 -1.89 -25.88 -4.34
N VAL A 120 -1.97 -26.37 -3.11
CA VAL A 120 -1.35 -27.62 -2.68
C VAL A 120 -2.42 -28.70 -2.73
N THR A 121 -2.28 -29.67 -3.65
CA THR A 121 -3.19 -30.79 -3.83
C THR A 121 -2.52 -32.07 -3.36
N ASN A 122 -3.15 -32.76 -2.43
CA ASN A 122 -2.72 -34.07 -1.96
C ASN A 122 -3.70 -35.15 -2.42
N VAL A 123 -3.18 -36.23 -3.02
CA VAL A 123 -3.97 -37.30 -3.66
C VAL A 123 -3.71 -38.63 -2.94
N ALA A 124 -4.77 -39.30 -2.55
CA ALA A 124 -4.71 -40.67 -2.00
C ALA A 124 -5.24 -41.66 -3.04
N ARG A 125 -4.61 -42.83 -3.15
CA ARG A 125 -5.00 -43.90 -4.08
C ARG A 125 -4.93 -45.25 -3.41
N ILE A 126 -5.92 -46.13 -3.65
CA ILE A 126 -5.82 -47.57 -3.33
C ILE A 126 -4.82 -48.16 -4.31
N THR A 127 -3.82 -48.85 -3.82
CA THR A 127 -2.71 -49.42 -4.62
C THR A 127 -2.74 -50.92 -4.66
N HIS A 128 -3.41 -51.57 -3.69
CA HIS A 128 -3.47 -52.99 -3.61
C HIS A 128 -4.69 -53.48 -2.78
N GLN A 129 -5.29 -54.58 -3.22
CA GLN A 129 -6.14 -55.49 -2.47
C GLN A 129 -6.00 -56.91 -3.05
N ASP A 130 -6.20 -57.96 -2.22
CA ASP A 130 -6.00 -59.34 -2.68
C ASP A 130 -7.16 -59.86 -3.57
N GLN A 131 -8.36 -59.28 -3.44
CA GLN A 131 -9.55 -59.70 -4.13
C GLN A 131 -9.67 -59.00 -5.50
N ALA A 132 -10.22 -59.73 -6.48
CA ALA A 132 -10.57 -59.16 -7.78
C ALA A 132 -11.94 -58.44 -7.73
N GLY A 133 -12.25 -57.66 -8.76
CA GLY A 133 -13.58 -57.05 -8.94
C GLY A 133 -13.72 -55.64 -8.30
N ASP A 134 -12.61 -55.01 -8.03
CA ASP A 134 -12.55 -53.63 -7.55
C ASP A 134 -13.04 -52.63 -8.59
N ASP A 135 -13.78 -51.61 -8.18
CA ASP A 135 -14.18 -50.50 -9.05
C ASP A 135 -13.09 -49.43 -9.03
N PRO A 136 -12.34 -49.25 -10.13
CA PRO A 136 -11.24 -48.30 -10.16
C PRO A 136 -11.69 -46.84 -10.10
N THR A 137 -12.99 -46.54 -10.23
CA THR A 137 -13.50 -45.17 -10.26
C THR A 137 -13.60 -44.55 -8.87
N ASN A 138 -13.56 -45.37 -7.80
CA ASN A 138 -13.63 -44.94 -6.41
C ASN A 138 -12.27 -45.08 -5.66
N ASN A 139 -11.21 -45.45 -6.38
CA ASN A 139 -9.90 -45.75 -5.84
C ASN A 139 -8.98 -44.51 -5.68
N GLU A 140 -9.45 -43.35 -6.03
CA GLU A 140 -8.69 -42.10 -5.93
C GLU A 140 -9.54 -40.99 -5.32
N SER A 141 -8.94 -40.24 -4.41
CA SER A 141 -9.55 -39.04 -3.83
C SER A 141 -8.47 -38.00 -3.53
N SER A 142 -8.79 -36.73 -3.68
CA SER A 142 -7.88 -35.65 -3.42
C SER A 142 -8.49 -34.59 -2.54
N ALA A 143 -7.63 -33.83 -1.85
CA ALA A 143 -7.99 -32.65 -1.11
C ALA A 143 -6.95 -31.55 -1.33
N SER A 144 -7.41 -30.32 -1.46
CA SER A 144 -6.56 -29.17 -1.80
C SER A 144 -6.75 -28.03 -0.84
N PHE A 145 -5.69 -27.27 -0.61
CA PHE A 145 -5.73 -25.98 0.09
C PHE A 145 -4.80 -24.98 -0.59
N LYS A 146 -5.00 -23.68 -0.34
CA LYS A 146 -4.08 -22.63 -0.77
C LYS A 146 -3.23 -22.22 0.43
N GLY A 147 -1.90 -22.40 0.32
CA GLY A 147 -0.95 -21.88 1.29
C GLY A 147 -0.50 -20.48 0.91
N GLY A 148 -0.16 -19.62 1.88
CA GLY A 148 0.39 -18.30 1.58
C GLY A 148 0.49 -17.40 2.79
N TYR A 149 1.14 -16.27 2.59
CA TYR A 149 1.25 -15.21 3.58
C TYR A 149 0.09 -14.24 3.46
N ASN A 150 -0.19 -13.53 4.54
CA ASN A 150 -1.20 -12.49 4.58
C ASN A 150 -0.54 -11.10 4.55
N LEU A 151 -1.21 -10.16 3.90
CA LEU A 151 -0.84 -8.77 3.89
C LEU A 151 -2.08 -7.94 4.24
N GLY A 152 -1.98 -7.08 5.26
CA GLY A 152 -3.13 -6.30 5.69
C GLY A 152 -2.77 -5.02 6.41
N GLY A 153 -3.76 -4.18 6.58
CA GLY A 153 -3.63 -2.89 7.24
C GLY A 153 -4.98 -2.24 7.48
N THR A 154 -4.94 -0.95 7.76
CA THR A 154 -6.12 -0.15 8.12
C THR A 154 -6.12 1.16 7.35
N ILE A 155 -7.30 1.62 6.92
CA ILE A 155 -7.50 2.96 6.38
C ILE A 155 -8.23 3.78 7.44
N TYR A 156 -7.64 4.91 7.85
CA TYR A 156 -8.13 5.72 8.96
C TYR A 156 -7.97 7.22 8.72
N ARG A 157 -8.71 8.03 9.47
CA ARG A 157 -8.61 9.48 9.44
C ARG A 157 -7.57 9.93 10.47
N ASP A 158 -6.40 10.33 10.01
CA ASP A 158 -5.30 10.84 10.82
C ASP A 158 -5.51 12.34 11.10
N SER A 159 -6.51 12.64 11.94
CA SER A 159 -6.98 14.01 12.17
C SER A 159 -6.00 14.91 12.92
N ASP A 160 -5.07 14.33 13.66
CA ASP A 160 -4.01 15.03 14.39
C ASP A 160 -2.65 15.02 13.65
N ALA A 161 -2.63 14.40 12.46
CA ALA A 161 -1.42 14.22 11.66
C ALA A 161 -0.24 13.62 12.45
N SER A 162 -0.56 12.69 13.36
CA SER A 162 0.45 12.00 14.19
C SER A 162 1.23 10.95 13.43
N TYR A 163 0.76 10.60 12.21
CA TYR A 163 1.29 9.52 11.38
C TYR A 163 1.22 8.14 12.03
N SER A 164 0.32 7.98 12.99
CA SER A 164 0.10 6.74 13.71
C SER A 164 -1.37 6.55 14.05
N LYS A 165 -1.87 5.36 13.80
CA LYS A 165 -3.25 4.99 14.09
C LYS A 165 -3.52 4.97 15.58
N SER A 166 -4.54 5.71 16.05
CA SER A 166 -5.06 5.70 17.42
C SER A 166 -6.49 5.15 17.50
N ASP A 167 -6.93 4.75 18.69
CA ASP A 167 -8.28 4.20 18.88
C ASP A 167 -9.39 5.25 18.73
N SER A 168 -9.07 6.54 18.91
CA SER A 168 -10.01 7.65 18.80
C SER A 168 -10.27 8.10 17.37
N GLU A 169 -9.49 7.64 16.41
CA GLU A 169 -9.58 8.07 15.02
C GLU A 169 -10.65 7.30 14.25
N GLN A 170 -11.30 7.99 13.34
CA GLN A 170 -12.31 7.41 12.46
C GLN A 170 -11.70 6.35 11.56
N ARG A 171 -12.42 5.25 11.35
CA ARG A 171 -12.09 4.18 10.42
C ARG A 171 -12.92 4.30 9.16
N PHE A 172 -12.34 4.05 7.99
CA PHE A 172 -13.06 4.08 6.73
C PHE A 172 -13.48 2.67 6.32
N LYS A 173 -14.80 2.40 6.42
CA LYS A 173 -15.45 1.17 5.96
C LYS A 173 -15.78 1.25 4.48
N GLY A 174 -15.71 0.11 3.77
CA GLY A 174 -16.18 -0.01 2.39
C GLY A 174 -15.21 0.55 1.34
N VAL A 175 -13.99 0.87 1.75
CA VAL A 175 -12.93 1.32 0.82
C VAL A 175 -12.34 0.12 0.11
N THR A 176 -12.27 0.19 -1.22
CA THR A 176 -11.61 -0.85 -2.02
C THR A 176 -10.11 -0.61 -2.09
N VAL A 177 -9.35 -1.66 -1.81
CA VAL A 177 -7.90 -1.70 -1.91
C VAL A 177 -7.52 -2.74 -2.94
N ALA A 178 -6.60 -2.43 -3.85
CA ALA A 178 -6.09 -3.34 -4.86
C ALA A 178 -4.66 -3.78 -4.55
N LEU A 179 -4.34 -5.02 -4.91
CA LEU A 179 -2.99 -5.57 -4.83
C LEU A 179 -2.37 -5.66 -6.22
N LEU A 180 -1.21 -5.05 -6.38
CA LEU A 180 -0.45 -5.05 -7.61
C LEU A 180 0.91 -5.72 -7.41
N ASN A 181 1.47 -6.29 -8.47
CA ASN A 181 2.87 -6.65 -8.55
C ASN A 181 3.76 -5.40 -8.51
N GLU A 182 5.06 -5.55 -8.30
CA GLU A 182 6.02 -4.45 -8.28
C GLU A 182 6.02 -3.63 -9.59
N ASP A 183 5.78 -4.28 -10.72
CA ASP A 183 5.68 -3.67 -12.05
C ASP A 183 4.36 -2.90 -12.30
N GLY A 184 3.42 -2.94 -11.34
CA GLY A 184 2.12 -2.29 -11.43
C GLY A 184 1.02 -3.11 -12.11
N THR A 185 1.29 -4.34 -12.52
CA THR A 185 0.25 -5.26 -13.02
C THR A 185 -0.58 -5.81 -11.86
N PRO A 186 -1.89 -6.08 -12.03
CA PRO A 186 -2.71 -6.67 -10.98
C PRO A 186 -2.19 -8.05 -10.56
N VAL A 187 -2.20 -8.31 -9.25
CA VAL A 187 -2.14 -9.69 -8.75
C VAL A 187 -3.51 -10.32 -9.00
N LEU A 188 -3.51 -11.53 -9.54
CA LEU A 188 -4.76 -12.23 -9.85
C LEU A 188 -5.10 -13.25 -8.77
N ASP A 189 -6.39 -13.40 -8.49
CA ASP A 189 -6.91 -14.44 -7.62
C ASP A 189 -6.96 -15.82 -8.34
N ALA A 190 -7.53 -16.83 -7.69
CA ALA A 190 -7.66 -18.17 -8.26
C ALA A 190 -8.58 -18.25 -9.50
N ASN A 191 -9.44 -17.26 -9.69
CA ASN A 191 -10.36 -17.19 -10.84
C ASN A 191 -9.76 -16.41 -12.01
N GLY A 192 -8.60 -15.77 -11.81
CA GLY A 192 -7.97 -14.89 -12.78
C GLY A 192 -8.45 -13.44 -12.71
N ASP A 193 -9.20 -13.07 -11.68
CA ASP A 193 -9.66 -11.70 -11.45
C ASP A 193 -8.63 -10.90 -10.62
N PRO A 194 -8.56 -9.56 -10.80
CA PRO A 194 -7.71 -8.70 -9.98
C PRO A 194 -8.02 -8.85 -8.49
N MET A 195 -6.98 -9.13 -7.70
CA MET A 195 -7.10 -9.29 -6.26
C MET A 195 -7.38 -7.94 -5.60
N THR A 196 -8.55 -7.83 -4.96
CA THR A 196 -9.00 -6.65 -4.21
C THR A 196 -9.50 -7.05 -2.83
N ALA A 197 -9.43 -6.11 -1.89
CA ALA A 197 -10.02 -6.25 -0.56
C ALA A 197 -10.88 -5.01 -0.27
N THR A 198 -11.91 -5.19 0.54
CA THR A 198 -12.77 -4.06 0.98
C THR A 198 -12.63 -3.92 2.49
N THR A 199 -12.44 -2.70 2.97
CA THR A 199 -12.28 -2.44 4.40
C THR A 199 -13.56 -2.75 5.18
N ASP A 200 -13.38 -3.36 6.34
CA ASP A 200 -14.45 -3.67 7.29
C ASP A 200 -14.88 -2.45 8.14
N GLU A 201 -15.67 -2.69 9.19
CA GLU A 201 -16.14 -1.64 10.12
C GLU A 201 -15.03 -1.00 10.94
N ASN A 202 -13.88 -1.68 11.05
CA ASN A 202 -12.69 -1.19 11.72
C ASN A 202 -11.69 -0.55 10.75
N GLY A 203 -12.10 -0.36 9.48
CA GLY A 203 -11.24 0.12 8.41
C GLY A 203 -10.16 -0.86 8.00
N ALA A 204 -10.21 -2.12 8.47
CA ALA A 204 -9.21 -3.13 8.20
C ALA A 204 -9.46 -3.81 6.86
N TYR A 205 -8.37 -4.11 6.15
CA TYR A 205 -8.35 -4.90 4.92
C TYR A 205 -7.28 -5.98 5.00
N GLN A 206 -7.47 -7.07 4.27
CA GLN A 206 -6.52 -8.17 4.23
C GLN A 206 -6.52 -8.86 2.87
N PHE A 207 -5.33 -9.14 2.36
CA PHE A 207 -5.05 -10.07 1.27
C PHE A 207 -4.47 -11.34 1.86
N VAL A 208 -4.87 -12.49 1.34
CA VAL A 208 -4.51 -13.80 1.88
C VAL A 208 -3.90 -14.69 0.79
N GLY A 209 -3.14 -15.70 1.20
CA GLY A 209 -2.60 -16.70 0.28
C GLY A 209 -1.54 -16.17 -0.69
N LEU A 210 -0.72 -15.20 -0.27
CA LEU A 210 0.29 -14.56 -1.10
C LEU A 210 1.61 -15.32 -1.11
N ALA A 211 2.28 -15.34 -2.26
CA ALA A 211 3.65 -15.83 -2.40
C ALA A 211 4.65 -14.81 -1.83
N PRO A 212 5.88 -15.22 -1.46
CA PRO A 212 6.98 -14.30 -1.24
C PRO A 212 7.28 -13.49 -2.51
N ALA A 213 7.09 -12.17 -2.44
CA ALA A 213 7.34 -11.22 -3.51
C ALA A 213 7.25 -9.78 -3.00
N SER A 214 7.63 -8.81 -3.85
CA SER A 214 7.33 -7.40 -3.64
C SER A 214 5.99 -7.05 -4.28
N TYR A 215 5.16 -6.38 -3.52
CA TYR A 215 3.80 -5.97 -3.89
C TYR A 215 3.61 -4.49 -3.72
N ARG A 216 2.59 -3.96 -4.37
CA ARG A 216 2.08 -2.61 -4.14
C ARG A 216 0.62 -2.69 -3.73
N VAL A 217 0.31 -2.07 -2.59
CA VAL A 217 -1.07 -1.90 -2.10
C VAL A 217 -1.54 -0.51 -2.50
N VAL A 218 -2.71 -0.41 -3.11
CA VAL A 218 -3.23 0.84 -3.67
C VAL A 218 -4.69 1.05 -3.25
N ILE A 219 -5.01 2.23 -2.73
CA ILE A 219 -6.40 2.63 -2.52
C ILE A 219 -7.02 2.90 -3.89
N VAL A 220 -8.13 2.22 -4.20
CA VAL A 220 -8.88 2.42 -5.43
C VAL A 220 -9.80 3.63 -5.26
N ASP A 221 -9.83 4.53 -6.27
CA ASP A 221 -10.69 5.72 -6.27
C ASP A 221 -10.57 6.59 -4.99
N PRO A 222 -9.35 7.04 -4.61
CA PRO A 222 -9.14 7.78 -3.35
C PRO A 222 -9.88 9.13 -3.30
N ASP A 223 -10.38 9.63 -4.43
CA ASP A 223 -11.11 10.89 -4.56
C ASP A 223 -12.65 10.71 -4.48
N LYS A 224 -13.14 9.52 -4.12
CA LYS A 224 -14.57 9.22 -4.11
C LYS A 224 -15.09 8.85 -2.71
N GLY A 225 -16.42 9.00 -2.53
CA GLY A 225 -17.10 8.62 -1.31
C GLY A 225 -16.57 9.37 -0.10
N ASP A 226 -16.38 8.67 1.02
CA ASP A 226 -15.90 9.23 2.28
C ASP A 226 -14.44 9.70 2.25
N LEU A 227 -13.70 9.34 1.19
CA LEU A 227 -12.31 9.78 0.98
C LEU A 227 -12.21 11.07 0.16
N ALA A 228 -13.32 11.52 -0.46
CA ALA A 228 -13.31 12.69 -1.33
C ALA A 228 -12.78 13.95 -0.63
N GLY A 229 -11.77 14.57 -1.24
CA GLY A 229 -11.14 15.78 -0.70
C GLY A 229 -10.14 15.55 0.44
N LEU A 230 -9.93 14.31 0.88
CA LEU A 230 -8.88 13.98 1.83
C LEU A 230 -7.53 13.84 1.10
N ILE A 231 -6.46 14.13 1.82
CA ILE A 231 -5.09 13.91 1.36
C ILE A 231 -4.40 12.87 2.26
N PRO A 232 -3.46 12.08 1.73
CA PRO A 232 -2.73 11.13 2.56
C PRO A 232 -1.73 11.84 3.49
N THR A 233 -1.72 11.42 4.75
CA THR A 233 -0.70 11.82 5.73
C THR A 233 0.46 10.85 5.72
N GLN A 234 0.16 9.54 5.67
CA GLN A 234 1.15 8.49 5.66
C GLN A 234 0.65 7.29 4.85
N ALA A 235 1.57 6.69 4.09
CA ALA A 235 1.50 5.30 3.66
C ALA A 235 2.63 4.51 4.36
N TYR A 236 2.53 3.20 4.38
CA TYR A 236 3.46 2.28 5.04
C TYR A 236 4.95 2.59 4.79
N THR A 237 5.32 3.06 3.60
CA THR A 237 6.70 3.34 3.20
C THR A 237 7.04 4.83 3.06
N GLY A 238 6.08 5.76 3.28
CA GLY A 238 6.33 7.19 3.09
C GLY A 238 5.12 8.07 3.36
N LYS A 239 5.37 9.40 3.37
CA LYS A 239 4.34 10.41 3.57
C LYS A 239 3.66 10.75 2.25
N GLY A 240 2.36 10.99 2.30
CA GLY A 240 1.64 11.64 1.22
C GLY A 240 1.27 10.75 0.04
N GLU A 241 1.19 9.41 0.21
CA GLU A 241 0.82 8.50 -0.88
C GLU A 241 -0.40 7.64 -0.54
N THR A 242 -1.23 7.37 -1.56
CA THR A 242 -2.35 6.42 -1.50
C THR A 242 -1.94 5.00 -1.93
N GLN A 243 -0.65 4.74 -1.98
CA GLN A 243 -0.05 3.45 -2.30
C GLN A 243 1.12 3.14 -1.39
N ALA A 244 1.36 1.85 -1.14
CA ALA A 244 2.46 1.36 -0.33
C ALA A 244 3.18 0.20 -1.02
N SER A 245 4.52 0.23 -1.03
CA SER A 245 5.34 -0.91 -1.48
C SER A 245 5.67 -1.80 -0.29
N VAL A 246 5.44 -3.11 -0.43
CA VAL A 246 5.58 -4.11 0.63
C VAL A 246 6.28 -5.33 0.10
N THR A 247 7.26 -5.84 0.84
CA THR A 247 7.92 -7.13 0.50
C THR A 247 7.52 -8.18 1.51
N ILE A 248 6.95 -9.27 1.02
CA ILE A 248 6.74 -10.51 1.77
C ILE A 248 7.93 -11.43 1.48
N SER A 249 8.66 -11.85 2.49
CA SER A 249 9.76 -12.82 2.37
C SER A 249 9.39 -14.17 2.98
N ASP A 250 9.21 -14.22 4.29
CA ASP A 250 9.02 -15.43 5.08
C ASP A 250 7.99 -15.28 6.21
N ALA A 251 7.30 -14.15 6.24
CA ALA A 251 6.24 -13.85 7.21
C ALA A 251 5.14 -12.98 6.62
N SER A 252 3.94 -13.10 7.19
CA SER A 252 2.81 -12.21 6.91
C SER A 252 3.13 -10.78 7.34
N VAL A 253 2.69 -9.79 6.58
CA VAL A 253 2.91 -8.37 6.85
C VAL A 253 1.58 -7.72 7.26
N GLN A 254 1.58 -7.11 8.43
CA GLN A 254 0.44 -6.36 8.98
C GLN A 254 0.85 -4.91 9.21
N GLY A 255 -0.15 -4.01 9.37
CA GLY A 255 0.10 -2.61 9.63
C GLY A 255 0.49 -1.81 8.39
N VAL A 256 0.09 -2.28 7.19
CA VAL A 256 0.19 -1.50 5.96
C VAL A 256 -0.93 -0.47 5.96
N ASP A 257 -0.77 0.52 6.82
CA ASP A 257 -1.81 1.49 7.16
C ASP A 257 -1.76 2.73 6.26
N PHE A 258 -2.95 3.32 6.00
CA PHE A 258 -3.09 4.57 5.27
C PHE A 258 -3.84 5.58 6.13
N GLY A 259 -3.16 6.64 6.53
CA GLY A 259 -3.75 7.80 7.20
C GLY A 259 -4.18 8.85 6.17
N LEU A 260 -5.39 9.37 6.30
CA LEU A 260 -5.96 10.40 5.43
C LEU A 260 -6.50 11.55 6.28
N VAL A 261 -6.38 12.80 5.79
CA VAL A 261 -6.79 13.99 6.52
C VAL A 261 -7.43 15.03 5.60
N ALA A 262 -8.35 15.85 6.11
CA ALA A 262 -8.80 17.01 5.38
C ALA A 262 -7.67 18.06 5.29
N PRO A 263 -7.34 18.56 4.10
CA PRO A 263 -6.22 19.47 3.91
C PRO A 263 -6.51 20.85 4.52
N ALA A 264 -5.48 21.44 5.13
CA ALA A 264 -5.50 22.81 5.59
C ALA A 264 -5.03 23.78 4.50
N THR A 265 -5.28 25.06 4.76
CA THR A 265 -4.88 26.17 3.92
C THR A 265 -4.22 27.25 4.78
N ILE A 266 -3.13 27.84 4.28
CA ILE A 266 -2.48 29.03 4.86
C ILE A 266 -2.42 30.09 3.77
N GLY A 267 -2.75 31.32 4.11
CA GLY A 267 -2.63 32.44 3.20
C GLY A 267 -3.03 33.74 3.87
N ASP A 268 -3.05 34.76 3.13
CA ASP A 268 -3.69 36.04 3.22
C ASP A 268 -2.97 37.05 2.30
N ARG A 269 -2.49 38.17 2.85
CA ARG A 269 -2.17 39.32 2.05
C ARG A 269 -0.84 39.97 2.43
N VAL A 270 -0.18 40.50 1.43
CA VAL A 270 0.95 41.43 1.58
C VAL A 270 0.50 42.79 1.04
N TRP A 271 0.51 43.83 1.87
CA TRP A 271 0.02 45.15 1.49
C TRP A 271 1.01 46.29 1.82
N ASN A 272 0.79 47.47 1.21
CA ASN A 272 1.54 48.63 1.52
C ASN A 272 0.87 49.41 2.69
N ASP A 273 1.35 49.19 3.89
CA ASP A 273 0.93 49.86 5.12
C ASP A 273 1.40 51.34 5.05
N ALA A 274 0.57 52.19 4.40
CA ALA A 274 0.93 53.57 4.10
C ALA A 274 0.84 54.50 5.32
N ASP A 275 0.01 54.16 6.29
CA ASP A 275 -0.14 54.95 7.53
C ASP A 275 0.71 54.41 8.69
N GLY A 276 1.35 53.23 8.52
CA GLY A 276 2.25 52.62 9.49
C GLY A 276 1.58 52.04 10.71
N ASN A 277 0.26 51.73 10.64
CA ASN A 277 -0.52 51.22 11.76
C ASN A 277 -0.50 49.70 11.90
N GLY A 278 0.00 48.99 10.88
CA GLY A 278 0.11 47.52 10.85
C GLY A 278 -1.22 46.78 10.65
N ALA A 279 -2.29 47.49 10.28
CA ALA A 279 -3.61 46.91 10.03
C ALA A 279 -4.05 47.19 8.59
N ASP A 280 -4.54 46.16 7.88
CA ASP A 280 -5.09 46.35 6.53
C ASP A 280 -6.45 47.07 6.58
N ASN A 281 -6.46 48.35 6.24
CA ASN A 281 -7.65 49.17 6.19
C ASN A 281 -8.17 49.34 4.74
N GLY A 282 -7.87 48.42 3.83
CA GLY A 282 -8.19 48.46 2.42
C GLY A 282 -7.08 49.12 1.59
N GLU A 283 -5.88 49.11 2.09
CA GLU A 283 -4.67 49.63 1.45
C GLU A 283 -4.27 48.83 0.22
N PRO A 284 -3.47 49.38 -0.70
CA PRO A 284 -3.05 48.68 -1.90
C PRO A 284 -2.21 47.45 -1.58
N GLY A 285 -2.57 46.29 -2.14
CA GLY A 285 -1.73 45.10 -2.09
C GLY A 285 -0.42 45.26 -2.82
N VAL A 286 0.61 44.56 -2.41
CA VAL A 286 1.91 44.55 -3.07
C VAL A 286 2.03 43.25 -3.92
N PRO A 287 1.96 43.37 -5.27
CA PRO A 287 2.03 42.22 -6.15
C PRO A 287 3.47 41.71 -6.34
N GLY A 288 3.61 40.41 -6.65
CA GLY A 288 4.91 39.83 -7.02
C GLY A 288 5.86 39.59 -5.87
N VAL A 289 5.41 39.72 -4.62
CA VAL A 289 6.22 39.38 -3.45
C VAL A 289 6.37 37.86 -3.39
N THR A 290 7.60 37.35 -3.31
CA THR A 290 7.86 35.93 -3.09
C THR A 290 7.48 35.56 -1.67
N VAL A 291 6.65 34.53 -1.53
CA VAL A 291 6.24 33.93 -0.24
C VAL A 291 6.69 32.48 -0.22
N ILE A 292 7.35 32.08 0.86
CA ILE A 292 7.95 30.77 1.04
C ILE A 292 7.30 30.11 2.24
N LEU A 293 6.83 28.85 2.06
CA LEU A 293 6.31 28.01 3.14
C LEU A 293 7.38 26.98 3.54
N LYS A 294 7.67 26.91 4.82
CA LYS A 294 8.58 25.91 5.41
C LYS A 294 7.84 25.04 6.42
N ASP A 295 8.22 23.77 6.51
CA ASP A 295 7.74 22.87 7.54
C ASP A 295 8.37 23.17 8.93
N ALA A 296 7.98 22.42 9.95
CA ALA A 296 8.49 22.54 11.32
C ALA A 296 10.02 22.32 11.43
N ASN A 297 10.63 21.67 10.43
CA ASN A 297 12.07 21.43 10.37
C ASN A 297 12.83 22.56 9.63
N GLY A 298 12.09 23.55 9.14
CA GLY A 298 12.65 24.66 8.34
C GLY A 298 12.92 24.31 6.87
N VAL A 299 12.40 23.16 6.38
CA VAL A 299 12.53 22.75 4.99
C VAL A 299 11.45 23.46 4.17
N GLU A 300 11.84 24.06 3.04
CA GLU A 300 10.89 24.66 2.09
C GLU A 300 9.98 23.57 1.50
N VAL A 301 8.67 23.72 1.72
CA VAL A 301 7.61 22.82 1.22
C VAL A 301 6.68 23.47 0.23
N GLY A 302 6.80 24.79 0.05
CA GLY A 302 6.03 25.54 -0.93
C GLY A 302 6.60 26.93 -1.21
N ARG A 303 6.36 27.42 -2.41
CA ARG A 303 6.74 28.78 -2.84
C ARG A 303 5.66 29.32 -3.78
N THR A 304 5.28 30.58 -3.56
CA THR A 304 4.33 31.29 -4.42
C THR A 304 4.70 32.75 -4.53
N THR A 305 3.95 33.53 -5.30
CA THR A 305 4.06 34.98 -5.37
C THR A 305 2.68 35.58 -5.18
N THR A 306 2.64 36.79 -4.59
CA THR A 306 1.38 37.51 -4.40
C THR A 306 0.79 37.93 -5.75
N ASP A 307 -0.55 37.88 -5.83
CA ASP A 307 -1.34 38.32 -6.99
C ASP A 307 -1.40 39.86 -7.12
N ALA A 308 -2.20 40.36 -8.07
CA ALA A 308 -2.37 41.81 -8.32
C ALA A 308 -2.95 42.57 -7.11
N ASN A 309 -3.63 41.87 -6.18
CA ASN A 309 -4.21 42.45 -4.98
C ASN A 309 -3.36 42.19 -3.73
N GLY A 310 -2.19 41.56 -3.90
CA GLY A 310 -1.29 41.21 -2.82
C GLY A 310 -1.63 39.88 -2.12
N ASN A 311 -2.63 39.13 -2.60
CA ASN A 311 -3.02 37.89 -1.95
C ASN A 311 -2.08 36.74 -2.30
N TYR A 312 -1.89 35.80 -1.38
CA TYR A 312 -1.19 34.54 -1.58
C TYR A 312 -1.91 33.40 -0.87
N ARG A 313 -1.72 32.17 -1.34
CA ARG A 313 -2.35 31.00 -0.73
C ARG A 313 -1.53 29.73 -0.93
N PHE A 314 -1.41 28.92 0.10
CA PHE A 314 -0.94 27.54 0.09
C PHE A 314 -2.08 26.63 0.48
N THR A 315 -2.43 25.68 -0.35
CA THR A 315 -3.52 24.71 -0.15
C THR A 315 -2.99 23.29 -0.12
N GLY A 316 -3.82 22.34 0.32
CA GLY A 316 -3.42 20.94 0.34
C GLY A 316 -2.40 20.61 1.43
N LEU A 317 -2.42 21.36 2.55
CA LEU A 317 -1.46 21.20 3.62
C LEU A 317 -1.94 20.14 4.62
N VAL A 318 -1.01 19.26 5.04
CA VAL A 318 -1.24 18.38 6.19
C VAL A 318 -1.29 19.25 7.45
N PRO A 319 -2.19 18.99 8.43
CA PRO A 319 -2.20 19.68 9.72
C PRO A 319 -0.80 19.71 10.36
N GLY A 320 -0.44 20.87 10.92
CA GLY A 320 0.91 21.00 11.49
C GLY A 320 1.36 22.44 11.65
N THR A 321 2.61 22.61 12.07
CA THR A 321 3.24 23.90 12.24
C THR A 321 4.12 24.23 11.05
N TYR A 322 3.92 25.43 10.52
CA TYR A 322 4.62 25.96 9.36
C TYR A 322 5.24 27.30 9.67
N THR A 323 6.24 27.68 8.89
CA THR A 323 6.78 29.05 8.88
C THR A 323 6.55 29.63 7.50
N VAL A 324 5.93 30.81 7.45
CA VAL A 324 5.72 31.60 6.23
C VAL A 324 6.75 32.73 6.23
N ASP A 325 7.60 32.75 5.22
CA ASP A 325 8.60 33.79 5.00
C ASP A 325 8.27 34.60 3.75
N ILE A 326 8.61 35.88 3.75
CA ILE A 326 8.54 36.74 2.56
C ILE A 326 9.93 37.26 2.15
N GLU A 327 10.16 37.39 0.83
CA GLU A 327 11.29 38.12 0.29
C GLU A 327 10.85 39.57 0.07
N VAL A 328 11.33 40.48 0.92
CA VAL A 328 10.93 41.90 0.86
C VAL A 328 11.39 42.53 -0.47
N PRO A 329 10.46 43.05 -1.30
CA PRO A 329 10.83 43.65 -2.59
C PRO A 329 11.59 44.97 -2.44
N ALA A 330 12.40 45.30 -3.43
CA ALA A 330 13.16 46.56 -3.44
C ALA A 330 12.21 47.79 -3.33
N GLY A 331 12.55 48.72 -2.46
CA GLY A 331 11.74 49.92 -2.21
C GLY A 331 10.77 49.78 -1.04
N PHE A 332 10.77 48.63 -0.36
CA PHE A 332 9.96 48.43 0.83
C PHE A 332 10.80 48.01 2.04
N ASN A 333 10.28 48.29 3.22
CA ASN A 333 10.70 47.72 4.51
C ASN A 333 9.57 46.85 5.05
N ALA A 334 9.93 45.83 5.81
CA ALA A 334 9.01 45.00 6.55
C ALA A 334 9.38 44.97 8.06
N ALA A 335 8.40 45.09 8.92
CA ALA A 335 8.61 44.90 10.38
C ALA A 335 8.78 43.40 10.70
N THR A 336 8.08 42.54 9.96
CA THR A 336 8.13 41.08 10.08
C THR A 336 8.29 40.48 8.69
N THR A 337 9.22 39.55 8.54
CA THR A 337 9.47 38.80 7.30
C THR A 337 9.22 37.32 7.45
N SER A 338 8.85 36.87 8.66
CA SER A 338 8.67 35.46 8.99
C SER A 338 7.60 35.30 10.07
N MET A 339 6.65 34.42 9.87
CA MET A 339 5.58 34.10 10.82
C MET A 339 5.44 32.60 10.98
N THR A 340 5.40 32.10 12.22
CA THR A 340 5.11 30.71 12.51
C THR A 340 3.62 30.57 12.79
N VAL A 341 2.98 29.59 12.13
CA VAL A 341 1.54 29.33 12.19
C VAL A 341 1.29 27.84 12.34
N THR A 342 0.31 27.48 13.16
CA THR A 342 -0.16 26.08 13.28
C THR A 342 -1.56 25.99 12.71
N VAL A 343 -1.81 24.99 11.88
CA VAL A 343 -3.11 24.69 11.27
C VAL A 343 -3.59 23.31 11.65
N GLY A 344 -4.86 23.22 11.97
CA GLY A 344 -5.58 21.98 12.22
C GLY A 344 -6.15 21.36 10.96
N GLU A 345 -6.82 20.21 11.12
CA GLU A 345 -7.47 19.50 10.04
C GLU A 345 -8.58 20.37 9.39
N GLY A 346 -8.48 20.54 8.07
CA GLY A 346 -9.44 21.31 7.28
C GLY A 346 -9.47 22.82 7.60
N GLU A 347 -8.54 23.33 8.39
CA GLU A 347 -8.50 24.74 8.78
C GLU A 347 -8.06 25.64 7.60
N GLU A 348 -8.79 26.73 7.41
CA GLU A 348 -8.37 27.85 6.56
C GLU A 348 -7.82 28.97 7.44
N LYS A 349 -6.50 29.07 7.50
CA LYS A 349 -5.75 30.11 8.22
C LYS A 349 -5.47 31.28 7.28
N LEU A 350 -6.37 32.27 7.28
CA LEU A 350 -6.35 33.42 6.37
C LEU A 350 -6.15 34.73 7.16
N ASP A 351 -5.12 34.74 8.02
CA ASP A 351 -4.70 35.88 8.85
C ASP A 351 -3.17 35.95 8.99
N VAL A 352 -2.45 35.41 7.97
CA VAL A 352 -0.98 35.41 7.93
C VAL A 352 -0.51 36.56 7.04
N ASP A 353 -0.54 37.74 7.60
CA ASP A 353 -0.42 39.02 6.92
C ASP A 353 0.98 39.62 7.02
N PHE A 354 1.41 40.33 5.97
CA PHE A 354 2.70 41.04 5.95
C PHE A 354 2.52 42.48 5.52
N PRO A 355 2.51 43.47 6.48
CA PRO A 355 2.56 44.87 6.20
C PRO A 355 3.97 45.31 5.70
N LEU A 356 4.00 45.98 4.58
CA LEU A 356 5.21 46.57 4.03
C LEU A 356 5.08 48.09 3.98
N THR A 357 6.13 48.82 4.36
CA THR A 357 6.18 50.29 4.27
C THR A 357 7.13 50.70 3.14
N VAL A 358 6.70 51.67 2.35
CA VAL A 358 7.57 52.21 1.26
C VAL A 358 8.77 52.91 1.86
N ILE A 359 9.97 52.60 1.35
CA ILE A 359 11.18 53.40 1.66
C ILE A 359 11.05 54.77 0.97
N PRO A 360 11.00 55.89 1.72
CA PRO A 360 10.91 57.20 1.11
C PRO A 360 12.10 57.44 0.17
N ALA A 361 11.82 57.95 -1.02
CA ALA A 361 12.88 58.35 -1.91
C ALA A 361 13.78 59.37 -1.22
N PRO A 362 15.11 59.27 -1.35
CA PRO A 362 15.99 60.26 -0.76
C PRO A 362 15.59 61.65 -1.26
N THR A 363 15.25 62.53 -0.33
CA THR A 363 14.92 63.93 -0.67
C THR A 363 16.10 64.52 -1.43
N PRO A 364 15.93 65.05 -2.64
CA PRO A 364 17.02 65.66 -3.36
C PRO A 364 17.62 66.73 -2.45
N ALA A 365 18.92 66.65 -2.20
CA ALA A 365 19.63 67.64 -1.40
C ALA A 365 19.37 68.97 -2.03
N THR A 366 18.65 69.86 -1.32
CA THR A 366 18.47 71.25 -1.72
C THR A 366 19.84 71.86 -1.64
N THR A 367 20.51 72.03 -2.77
CA THR A 367 21.73 72.76 -2.87
C THR A 367 21.33 74.20 -2.60
N VAL A 368 21.47 74.65 -1.35
CA VAL A 368 21.41 76.09 -1.01
C VAL A 368 22.62 76.74 -1.67
N ALA A 369 22.38 77.29 -2.83
CA ALA A 369 23.38 78.17 -3.46
C ALA A 369 23.62 79.32 -2.49
N LYS A 370 24.76 79.26 -1.80
CA LYS A 370 25.23 80.36 -0.95
C LYS A 370 25.50 81.54 -1.84
N VAL A 371 24.52 82.46 -2.01
CA VAL A 371 24.75 83.74 -2.66
C VAL A 371 25.65 84.51 -1.72
N LEU A 372 26.94 84.56 -2.05
CA LEU A 372 27.87 85.46 -1.46
C LEU A 372 27.54 86.86 -1.97
N ALA A 373 26.91 87.69 -1.15
CA ALA A 373 26.79 89.12 -1.39
C ALA A 373 28.19 89.72 -1.33
N ARG A 374 28.69 90.06 -2.49
CA ARG A 374 29.94 90.85 -2.63
C ARG A 374 29.56 92.33 -2.62
N THR A 375 29.81 92.96 -1.51
CA THR A 375 29.80 94.42 -1.44
C THR A 375 31.18 94.89 -1.87
N GLY A 376 31.23 95.74 -2.87
CA GLY A 376 32.41 96.56 -3.16
C GLY A 376 32.87 96.60 -4.62
N SER A 377 32.47 97.61 -5.26
CA SER A 377 33.08 98.45 -6.36
C SER A 377 33.99 97.83 -7.43
N ASP A 378 33.62 98.21 -8.62
CA ASP A 378 34.42 98.51 -9.81
C ASP A 378 34.70 97.42 -10.88
N ALA A 379 34.10 97.76 -11.98
CA ALA A 379 34.59 97.81 -13.36
C ALA A 379 34.97 96.51 -14.14
N SER A 380 34.21 96.37 -15.19
CA SER A 380 34.57 96.04 -16.56
C SER A 380 35.01 94.60 -16.94
N VAL A 381 34.37 94.20 -18.01
CA VAL A 381 34.81 93.44 -19.16
C VAL A 381 34.45 91.97 -19.27
N LEU A 382 33.58 91.75 -20.22
CA LEU A 382 33.50 90.67 -21.23
C LEU A 382 33.56 89.17 -20.86
N GLY A 383 32.54 88.51 -21.27
CA GLY A 383 32.66 87.40 -22.19
C GLY A 383 32.58 85.98 -21.56
N GLY A 384 31.65 85.26 -22.02
CA GLY A 384 31.78 83.82 -22.01
C GLY A 384 30.53 83.06 -21.63
N MET A 385 29.70 82.76 -22.58
CA MET A 385 28.68 81.68 -22.48
C MET A 385 29.34 80.32 -22.25
N ALA A 386 28.89 79.60 -21.29
CA ALA A 386 29.07 78.13 -21.25
C ALA A 386 27.82 77.50 -20.73
N ALA A 387 27.06 76.92 -21.65
CA ALA A 387 25.97 76.00 -21.36
C ALA A 387 26.56 74.69 -20.90
N VAL A 388 26.15 74.18 -19.72
CA VAL A 388 26.44 72.82 -19.31
C VAL A 388 25.19 71.98 -19.51
N ALA A 389 25.23 71.13 -20.54
CA ALA A 389 24.25 70.10 -20.81
C ALA A 389 24.41 68.95 -19.82
N ALA A 390 23.34 68.59 -19.18
CA ALA A 390 23.27 67.37 -18.41
C ALA A 390 23.11 66.19 -19.37
N ILE A 391 24.07 65.28 -19.38
CA ILE A 391 24.00 64.02 -20.11
C ILE A 391 23.52 62.95 -19.14
N ALA A 392 22.29 62.52 -19.36
CA ALA A 392 21.78 61.24 -18.75
C ALA A 392 22.36 60.07 -19.56
N GLY A 393 23.24 59.30 -18.96
CA GLY A 393 23.78 58.08 -19.57
C GLY A 393 22.90 56.91 -19.39
N PHE A 394 22.23 56.51 -20.46
CA PHE A 394 21.65 55.18 -20.58
C PHE A 394 22.75 54.21 -21.04
N ALA A 395 23.09 53.21 -20.23
CA ALA A 395 23.90 52.09 -20.66
C ALA A 395 22.98 50.88 -20.94
N ALA A 396 22.68 50.66 -22.20
CA ALA A 396 22.12 49.42 -22.70
C ALA A 396 23.25 48.41 -22.97
N LEU A 397 23.29 47.29 -22.28
CA LEU A 397 24.14 46.17 -22.67
C LEU A 397 23.33 45.18 -23.49
N ALA A 398 23.65 45.15 -24.78
CA ALA A 398 23.13 44.20 -25.74
C ALA A 398 23.79 42.82 -25.54
N GLY A 399 22.97 41.81 -25.59
CA GLY A 399 23.38 40.43 -25.50
C GLY A 399 24.22 39.94 -26.68
N LYS A 400 25.09 39.04 -26.39
CA LYS A 400 25.76 38.23 -27.41
C LYS A 400 25.43 36.76 -27.19
N ARG A 401 24.58 36.24 -28.09
CA ARG A 401 24.37 34.79 -28.28
C ARG A 401 25.66 34.17 -28.78
N ARG A 402 26.07 33.06 -28.19
CA ARG A 402 26.95 32.13 -28.86
C ARG A 402 26.32 30.72 -28.77
N ARG A 403 25.97 30.20 -29.93
CA ARG A 403 25.71 28.77 -30.19
C ARG A 403 27.05 28.08 -30.20
N GLU A 404 27.14 26.98 -29.54
CA GLU A 404 28.00 25.89 -29.99
C GLU A 404 27.23 24.58 -29.88
N ARG A 405 27.33 23.86 -30.96
CA ARG A 405 26.76 22.57 -31.33
C ARG A 405 27.62 21.44 -30.81
N GLU A 406 26.97 20.31 -30.58
CA GLU A 406 27.29 18.94 -31.00
C GLU A 406 28.46 18.22 -30.35
N ASP A 407 28.08 17.00 -29.99
CA ASP A 407 28.71 15.68 -30.09
C ASP A 407 29.36 15.12 -28.82
N ALA A 408 28.64 14.14 -28.22
CA ALA A 408 28.92 12.70 -28.11
C ALA A 408 27.83 12.00 -27.28
#